data_c628b69b542f78eb6bc282b30022dcd9
#
_entry.id   c628b69b542f78eb6bc282b30022dcd9
#
_cell.length_a   1.000
_cell.length_b   1.000
_cell.length_c   1.000
_cell.angle_alpha   90.00
_cell.angle_beta   90.00
_cell.angle_gamma   90.00
#
_symmetry.space_group_name_H-M   'P 1'
#
loop_
_entity.id
_entity.type
_entity.pdbx_description
1 polymer ?
#
loop_
_entity_poly.entity_id
_entity_poly.type
_entity_poly.pdbx_seq_one_letter_code
_entity_poly.pdbx_strand_id
1 'polypeptide(L)'
;MQLEDLKAQYDKLQIKYGAKELTSIYNGGCTNNPDICFVFMNPTGRNIASDPNWKGRKSPWIGTKNIWKLFYRVGLLDEEIYENIMARKPQEWDEEFADLVYENVEKHKYFITNLGKCTQVDARVLPNSIYSEYLDLLCKEIEIINPKIIITLGSQVSSIILKQNISVSQCRKQSFSKKVGEKDYKIYPVYYPIGNGMMNIDKAIEDIKFIIEINKRRSD
;
A
#
# COMPACT_ATOMS: atom_id res chain seq x y z
N MET A 1 -5.42 16.19 -13.67
CA MET A 1 -4.33 15.17 -13.56
C MET A 1 -4.99 13.86 -13.17
N GLN A 2 -4.59 12.76 -13.79
CA GLN A 2 -5.08 11.41 -13.48
C GLN A 2 -3.93 10.56 -12.95
N LEU A 3 -4.22 9.41 -12.33
CA LEU A 3 -3.18 8.49 -11.82
C LEU A 3 -2.21 8.04 -12.90
N GLU A 4 -2.71 7.87 -14.12
CA GLU A 4 -1.92 7.48 -15.29
C GLU A 4 -0.79 8.47 -15.60
N ASP A 5 -1.05 9.77 -15.38
CA ASP A 5 -0.07 10.85 -15.64
C ASP A 5 1.16 10.77 -14.72
N LEU A 6 1.06 10.04 -13.60
CA LEU A 6 2.16 9.86 -12.64
C LEU A 6 3.12 8.72 -13.04
N LYS A 7 2.68 7.77 -13.86
CA LYS A 7 3.45 6.55 -14.18
C LYS A 7 4.82 6.86 -14.79
N ALA A 8 4.86 7.78 -15.74
CA ALA A 8 6.13 8.16 -16.38
C ALA A 8 7.18 8.71 -15.37
N GLN A 9 6.71 9.37 -14.30
CA GLN A 9 7.59 9.87 -13.25
C GLN A 9 8.05 8.73 -12.33
N TYR A 10 7.18 7.79 -12.01
CA TYR A 10 7.55 6.58 -11.26
C TYR A 10 8.58 5.74 -12.01
N ASP A 11 8.43 5.58 -13.33
CA ASP A 11 9.36 4.80 -14.15
C ASP A 11 10.74 5.45 -14.26
N LYS A 12 10.81 6.78 -14.32
CA LYS A 12 12.09 7.51 -14.22
C LYS A 12 12.79 7.22 -12.89
N LEU A 13 12.06 7.18 -11.79
CA LEU A 13 12.61 6.87 -10.47
C LEU A 13 12.94 5.38 -10.33
N GLN A 14 12.21 4.47 -11.00
CA GLN A 14 12.61 3.07 -11.10
C GLN A 14 13.98 2.91 -11.77
N ILE A 15 14.19 3.57 -12.89
CA ILE A 15 15.49 3.54 -13.61
C ILE A 15 16.61 4.06 -12.71
N LYS A 16 16.33 5.09 -11.91
CA LYS A 16 17.31 5.73 -11.03
C LYS A 16 17.65 4.90 -9.78
N TYR A 17 16.66 4.27 -9.17
CA TYR A 17 16.76 3.68 -7.83
C TYR A 17 16.35 2.22 -7.73
N GLY A 18 15.61 1.69 -8.69
CA GLY A 18 15.13 0.31 -8.70
C GLY A 18 16.18 -0.68 -9.21
N ALA A 19 15.89 -1.95 -9.03
CA ALA A 19 16.65 -3.02 -9.66
C ALA A 19 16.46 -2.96 -11.19
N LYS A 20 17.56 -3.14 -11.94
CA LYS A 20 17.58 -2.94 -13.40
C LYS A 20 16.70 -3.94 -14.16
N GLU A 21 16.56 -5.14 -13.61
CA GLU A 21 15.78 -6.25 -14.14
C GLU A 21 14.29 -6.21 -13.78
N LEU A 22 13.87 -5.24 -12.95
CA LEU A 22 12.51 -5.12 -12.47
C LEU A 22 11.85 -3.82 -12.92
N THR A 23 10.52 -3.79 -12.91
CA THR A 23 9.72 -2.62 -13.28
C THR A 23 9.05 -1.98 -12.07
N SER A 24 8.60 -0.74 -12.21
CA SER A 24 7.80 -0.04 -11.21
C SER A 24 6.55 -0.83 -10.85
N ILE A 25 6.17 -0.78 -9.58
CA ILE A 25 4.84 -1.18 -9.12
C ILE A 25 4.11 0.07 -8.68
N TYR A 26 2.94 0.32 -9.25
CA TYR A 26 2.23 1.57 -9.04
C TYR A 26 1.30 1.52 -7.82
N ASN A 27 0.04 1.20 -8.06
CA ASN A 27 -1.03 1.19 -7.07
C ASN A 27 -2.15 0.24 -7.50
N GLY A 28 -3.21 0.12 -6.70
CA GLY A 28 -4.40 -0.63 -7.09
C GLY A 28 -5.54 -0.51 -6.09
N GLY A 29 -6.74 -0.86 -6.55
CA GLY A 29 -7.98 -0.81 -5.80
C GLY A 29 -8.83 0.41 -6.13
N CYS A 30 -9.69 0.81 -5.21
CA CYS A 30 -10.68 1.86 -5.41
C CYS A 30 -10.01 3.24 -5.62
N THR A 31 -10.12 3.78 -6.82
CA THR A 31 -9.50 5.06 -7.22
C THR A 31 -10.40 6.28 -7.02
N ASN A 32 -11.66 6.08 -6.66
CA ASN A 32 -12.63 7.15 -6.48
C ASN A 32 -13.14 7.18 -5.04
N ASN A 33 -12.62 8.11 -4.24
CA ASN A 33 -13.00 8.33 -2.84
C ASN A 33 -12.97 7.02 -2.00
N PRO A 34 -11.85 6.27 -1.96
CA PRO A 34 -11.78 5.08 -1.12
C PRO A 34 -11.97 5.43 0.36
N ASP A 35 -12.53 4.49 1.11
CA ASP A 35 -12.65 4.66 2.56
C ASP A 35 -11.26 4.69 3.22
N ILE A 36 -10.33 3.88 2.71
CA ILE A 36 -8.97 3.76 3.27
C ILE A 36 -7.93 3.75 2.15
N CYS A 37 -6.86 4.52 2.31
CA CYS A 37 -5.63 4.40 1.54
C CYS A 37 -4.54 3.76 2.41
N PHE A 38 -4.08 2.56 2.03
CA PHE A 38 -2.95 1.89 2.67
C PHE A 38 -1.65 2.25 1.97
N VAL A 39 -0.69 2.83 2.71
CA VAL A 39 0.62 3.22 2.18
C VAL A 39 1.71 2.37 2.78
N PHE A 40 2.37 1.56 1.94
CA PHE A 40 3.52 0.72 2.27
C PHE A 40 4.84 1.40 1.91
N MET A 41 5.97 0.70 2.09
CA MET A 41 7.30 1.25 1.80
C MET A 41 7.60 1.25 0.30
N ASN A 42 8.09 0.15 -0.22
CA ASN A 42 8.42 -0.08 -1.63
C ASN A 42 8.20 -1.55 -1.99
N PRO A 43 7.97 -1.86 -3.27
CA PRO A 43 7.84 -3.23 -3.75
C PRO A 43 9.19 -3.93 -3.81
N THR A 44 9.13 -5.27 -3.86
CA THR A 44 10.28 -6.14 -4.08
C THR A 44 9.99 -7.12 -5.21
N GLY A 45 11.02 -7.78 -5.75
CA GLY A 45 10.89 -8.81 -6.77
C GLY A 45 10.02 -10.02 -6.39
N ARG A 46 9.55 -10.10 -5.13
CA ARG A 46 8.53 -11.09 -4.72
C ARG A 46 7.14 -10.77 -5.31
N ASN A 47 6.90 -9.53 -5.69
CA ASN A 47 5.72 -9.17 -6.45
C ASN A 47 5.97 -9.52 -7.92
N ILE A 48 5.30 -10.57 -8.41
CA ILE A 48 5.52 -11.06 -9.78
C ILE A 48 5.16 -10.03 -10.85
N ALA A 49 4.30 -9.07 -10.53
CA ALA A 49 3.98 -7.97 -11.44
C ALA A 49 5.17 -7.05 -11.72
N SER A 50 6.27 -7.15 -10.97
CA SER A 50 7.51 -6.43 -11.24
C SER A 50 8.36 -7.04 -12.38
N ASP A 51 8.05 -8.27 -12.80
CA ASP A 51 8.69 -8.89 -13.96
C ASP A 51 8.34 -8.08 -15.23
N PRO A 52 9.32 -7.72 -16.07
CA PRO A 52 9.06 -7.06 -17.36
C PRO A 52 8.14 -7.84 -18.31
N ASN A 53 8.10 -9.17 -18.18
CA ASN A 53 7.25 -10.05 -19.00
C ASN A 53 5.80 -10.12 -18.51
N TRP A 54 5.51 -9.67 -17.29
CA TRP A 54 4.16 -9.61 -16.77
C TRP A 54 3.31 -8.62 -17.57
N LYS A 55 2.17 -9.07 -18.08
CA LYS A 55 1.28 -8.26 -18.95
C LYS A 55 0.09 -7.65 -18.22
N GLY A 56 -0.23 -8.16 -17.03
CA GLY A 56 -1.34 -7.66 -16.22
C GLY A 56 -1.01 -6.35 -15.48
N ARG A 57 -1.88 -6.00 -14.57
CA ARG A 57 -1.75 -4.79 -13.74
C ARG A 57 -0.44 -4.76 -12.94
N LYS A 58 0.19 -3.61 -12.88
CA LYS A 58 1.42 -3.36 -12.09
C LYS A 58 1.06 -2.89 -10.67
N SER A 59 0.30 -3.72 -9.96
CA SER A 59 -0.23 -3.40 -8.62
C SER A 59 0.55 -4.09 -7.50
N PRO A 60 0.51 -3.56 -6.25
CA PRO A 60 1.21 -4.16 -5.12
C PRO A 60 0.75 -5.59 -4.80
N TRP A 61 1.63 -6.42 -4.26
CA TRP A 61 1.34 -7.71 -3.64
C TRP A 61 0.84 -8.84 -4.55
N ILE A 62 0.88 -8.72 -5.88
CA ILE A 62 0.54 -9.78 -6.82
C ILE A 62 1.54 -10.94 -6.67
N GLY A 63 1.03 -12.17 -6.55
CA GLY A 63 1.84 -13.37 -6.31
C GLY A 63 2.30 -13.56 -4.86
N THR A 64 1.85 -12.73 -3.92
CA THR A 64 2.20 -12.85 -2.49
C THR A 64 1.00 -13.36 -1.67
N LYS A 65 1.25 -13.79 -0.41
CA LYS A 65 0.17 -14.32 0.46
C LYS A 65 -0.01 -13.52 1.75
N ASN A 66 1.09 -13.07 2.36
CA ASN A 66 1.04 -12.58 3.74
C ASN A 66 0.20 -11.35 3.96
N ILE A 67 0.20 -10.41 3.01
CA ILE A 67 -0.61 -9.19 3.12
C ILE A 67 -2.10 -9.49 2.98
N TRP A 68 -2.45 -10.45 2.13
CA TRP A 68 -3.85 -10.85 1.94
C TRP A 68 -4.44 -11.51 3.18
N LYS A 69 -3.62 -12.21 4.00
CA LYS A 69 -4.02 -12.68 5.34
C LYS A 69 -4.40 -11.52 6.27
N LEU A 70 -3.65 -10.40 6.20
CA LEU A 70 -3.99 -9.20 6.98
C LEU A 70 -5.35 -8.67 6.54
N PHE A 71 -5.54 -8.43 5.22
CA PHE A 71 -6.79 -7.87 4.70
C PHE A 71 -7.99 -8.76 4.98
N TYR A 72 -7.87 -10.08 4.85
CA TYR A 72 -8.89 -11.05 5.24
C TYR A 72 -9.24 -10.94 6.74
N ARG A 73 -8.24 -10.96 7.61
CA ARG A 73 -8.43 -10.90 9.06
C ARG A 73 -9.03 -9.59 9.57
N VAL A 74 -8.89 -8.51 8.82
CA VAL A 74 -9.54 -7.22 9.15
C VAL A 74 -10.87 -7.00 8.43
N GLY A 75 -11.37 -8.00 7.67
CA GLY A 75 -12.66 -7.96 6.99
C GLY A 75 -12.67 -7.13 5.70
N LEU A 76 -11.51 -6.98 5.05
CA LEU A 76 -11.32 -6.23 3.79
C LEU A 76 -11.00 -7.15 2.59
N LEU A 77 -11.25 -8.45 2.70
CA LEU A 77 -11.10 -9.43 1.63
C LEU A 77 -12.12 -10.54 1.83
N ASP A 78 -12.84 -10.90 0.78
CA ASP A 78 -13.81 -11.98 0.80
C ASP A 78 -13.12 -13.34 0.98
N GLU A 79 -13.78 -14.26 1.68
CA GLU A 79 -13.24 -15.59 2.02
C GLU A 79 -12.86 -16.39 0.78
N GLU A 80 -13.71 -16.43 -0.24
CA GLU A 80 -13.45 -17.13 -1.50
C GLU A 80 -12.16 -16.65 -2.18
N ILE A 81 -11.96 -15.33 -2.26
CA ILE A 81 -10.73 -14.73 -2.83
C ILE A 81 -9.52 -15.09 -1.97
N TYR A 82 -9.67 -15.02 -0.64
CA TYR A 82 -8.60 -15.38 0.29
C TYR A 82 -8.18 -16.84 0.12
N GLU A 83 -9.11 -17.77 0.07
CA GLU A 83 -8.82 -19.19 -0.12
C GLU A 83 -8.10 -19.46 -1.46
N ASN A 84 -8.59 -18.84 -2.54
CA ASN A 84 -7.97 -18.92 -3.84
C ASN A 84 -6.52 -18.40 -3.84
N ILE A 85 -6.24 -17.27 -3.14
CA ILE A 85 -4.88 -16.75 -2.98
C ILE A 85 -4.01 -17.73 -2.20
N MET A 86 -4.54 -18.32 -1.12
CA MET A 86 -3.77 -19.25 -0.28
C MET A 86 -3.46 -20.58 -1.00
N ALA A 87 -4.34 -21.03 -1.89
CA ALA A 87 -4.15 -22.25 -2.68
C ALA A 87 -3.06 -22.09 -3.76
N ARG A 88 -2.94 -20.90 -4.39
CA ARG A 88 -2.04 -20.68 -5.52
C ARG A 88 -0.58 -20.47 -5.11
N LYS A 89 0.35 -20.93 -5.94
CA LYS A 89 1.75 -20.49 -5.91
C LYS A 89 1.91 -19.15 -6.64
N PRO A 90 2.98 -18.38 -6.41
CA PRO A 90 3.19 -17.12 -7.12
C PRO A 90 3.08 -17.23 -8.65
N GLN A 91 3.65 -18.31 -9.23
CA GLN A 91 3.68 -18.55 -10.68
C GLN A 91 2.33 -19.00 -11.27
N GLU A 92 1.36 -19.31 -10.43
CA GLU A 92 -0.01 -19.70 -10.82
C GLU A 92 -0.98 -18.50 -10.86
N TRP A 93 -0.47 -17.30 -10.56
CA TRP A 93 -1.21 -16.08 -10.78
C TRP A 93 -1.11 -15.68 -12.25
N ASP A 94 -2.23 -15.40 -12.87
CA ASP A 94 -2.37 -14.79 -14.17
C ASP A 94 -2.99 -13.39 -14.07
N GLU A 95 -3.17 -12.74 -15.20
CA GLU A 95 -3.74 -11.40 -15.28
C GLU A 95 -5.18 -11.37 -14.79
N GLU A 96 -5.99 -12.36 -15.17
CA GLU A 96 -7.42 -12.47 -14.81
C GLU A 96 -7.59 -12.65 -13.31
N PHE A 97 -6.78 -13.50 -12.69
CA PHE A 97 -6.85 -13.67 -11.23
C PHE A 97 -6.35 -12.43 -10.48
N ALA A 98 -5.32 -11.76 -10.98
CA ALA A 98 -4.87 -10.50 -10.40
C ALA A 98 -5.97 -9.42 -10.48
N ASP A 99 -6.71 -9.36 -11.58
CA ASP A 99 -7.84 -8.44 -11.73
C ASP A 99 -8.98 -8.80 -10.78
N LEU A 100 -9.36 -10.06 -10.65
CA LEU A 100 -10.37 -10.54 -9.71
C LEU A 100 -10.05 -10.15 -8.25
N VAL A 101 -8.78 -10.32 -7.83
CA VAL A 101 -8.34 -9.91 -6.50
C VAL A 101 -8.51 -8.40 -6.31
N TYR A 102 -8.16 -7.59 -7.31
CA TYR A 102 -8.26 -6.14 -7.21
C TYR A 102 -9.68 -5.60 -7.38
N GLU A 103 -10.57 -6.29 -8.08
CA GLU A 103 -12.02 -6.03 -8.06
C GLU A 103 -12.58 -6.22 -6.64
N ASN A 104 -12.09 -7.22 -5.91
CA ASN A 104 -12.46 -7.41 -4.51
C ASN A 104 -11.93 -6.28 -3.62
N VAL A 105 -10.71 -5.77 -3.87
CA VAL A 105 -10.17 -4.57 -3.21
C VAL A 105 -11.06 -3.35 -3.46
N GLU A 106 -11.53 -3.14 -4.69
CA GLU A 106 -12.44 -2.05 -5.07
C GLU A 106 -13.80 -2.20 -4.39
N LYS A 107 -14.37 -3.40 -4.35
CA LYS A 107 -15.62 -3.74 -3.65
C LYS A 107 -15.57 -3.30 -2.18
N HIS A 108 -14.45 -3.55 -1.52
CA HIS A 108 -14.21 -3.16 -0.12
C HIS A 108 -13.75 -1.71 0.05
N LYS A 109 -13.75 -0.90 -1.02
CA LYS A 109 -13.47 0.54 -1.03
C LYS A 109 -12.15 0.93 -0.39
N TYR A 110 -11.09 0.17 -0.64
CA TYR A 110 -9.76 0.60 -0.23
C TYR A 110 -8.77 0.65 -1.40
N PHE A 111 -7.73 1.41 -1.20
CA PHE A 111 -6.66 1.65 -2.16
C PHE A 111 -5.34 1.23 -1.56
N ILE A 112 -4.50 0.58 -2.34
CA ILE A 112 -3.18 0.10 -1.91
C ILE A 112 -2.11 0.79 -2.74
N THR A 113 -1.14 1.39 -2.05
CA THR A 113 0.00 2.02 -2.69
C THR A 113 1.28 1.86 -1.87
N ASN A 114 2.41 2.22 -2.47
CA ASN A 114 3.70 2.31 -1.80
C ASN A 114 4.18 3.77 -1.79
N LEU A 115 4.92 4.18 -0.78
CA LEU A 115 5.61 5.48 -0.80
C LEU A 115 6.63 5.51 -1.94
N GLY A 116 7.53 4.52 -2.01
CA GLY A 116 8.41 4.32 -3.16
C GLY A 116 7.82 3.33 -4.15
N LYS A 117 7.84 3.65 -5.45
CA LYS A 117 7.37 2.74 -6.51
C LYS A 117 8.50 1.90 -7.12
N CYS A 118 9.76 2.23 -6.77
CA CYS A 118 10.92 1.48 -7.28
C CYS A 118 11.02 0.11 -6.63
N THR A 119 10.98 -0.91 -7.47
CA THR A 119 11.09 -2.30 -7.05
C THR A 119 12.56 -2.66 -6.78
N GLN A 120 12.82 -3.25 -5.62
CA GLN A 120 14.11 -3.77 -5.22
C GLN A 120 14.13 -5.30 -5.36
N VAL A 121 15.32 -5.88 -5.51
CA VAL A 121 15.47 -7.35 -5.55
C VAL A 121 14.95 -7.98 -4.25
N ASP A 122 15.28 -7.37 -3.11
CA ASP A 122 14.95 -7.85 -1.77
C ASP A 122 14.35 -6.73 -0.89
N ALA A 123 14.00 -7.07 0.34
CA ALA A 123 13.40 -6.14 1.31
C ALA A 123 14.44 -5.28 2.04
N ARG A 124 15.48 -4.81 1.35
CA ARG A 124 16.43 -3.86 1.94
C ARG A 124 15.80 -2.49 2.20
N VAL A 125 16.23 -1.88 3.27
CA VAL A 125 15.79 -0.53 3.63
C VAL A 125 16.46 0.48 2.70
N LEU A 126 15.67 1.29 2.01
CA LEU A 126 16.17 2.41 1.23
C LEU A 126 16.39 3.65 2.12
N PRO A 127 17.38 4.51 1.80
CA PRO A 127 17.56 5.80 2.47
C PRO A 127 16.31 6.70 2.37
N ASN A 128 16.07 7.48 3.42
CA ASN A 128 14.94 8.43 3.43
C ASN A 128 14.98 9.44 2.28
N SER A 129 16.16 9.80 1.79
CA SER A 129 16.33 10.70 0.64
C SER A 129 15.65 10.18 -0.62
N ILE A 130 15.70 8.85 -0.86
CA ILE A 130 15.02 8.23 -2.00
C ILE A 130 13.50 8.35 -1.85
N TYR A 131 12.98 8.01 -0.68
CA TYR A 131 11.54 8.14 -0.41
C TYR A 131 11.05 9.58 -0.49
N SER A 132 11.89 10.56 -0.11
CA SER A 132 11.53 11.97 -0.20
C SER A 132 11.30 12.44 -1.64
N GLU A 133 11.96 11.84 -2.64
CA GLU A 133 11.70 12.12 -4.05
C GLU A 133 10.33 11.62 -4.54
N TYR A 134 9.75 10.63 -3.84
CA TYR A 134 8.41 10.11 -4.12
C TYR A 134 7.29 10.86 -3.39
N LEU A 135 7.61 11.63 -2.34
CA LEU A 135 6.60 12.20 -1.45
C LEU A 135 5.62 13.12 -2.18
N ASP A 136 6.12 13.98 -3.06
CA ASP A 136 5.25 14.89 -3.84
C ASP A 136 4.36 14.12 -4.82
N LEU A 137 4.86 13.02 -5.38
CA LEU A 137 4.07 12.14 -6.26
C LEU A 137 3.00 11.39 -5.47
N LEU A 138 3.33 10.92 -4.26
CA LEU A 138 2.35 10.32 -3.37
C LEU A 138 1.27 11.33 -2.94
N CYS A 139 1.65 12.58 -2.67
CA CYS A 139 0.67 13.62 -2.36
C CYS A 139 -0.30 13.84 -3.53
N LYS A 140 0.19 13.92 -4.76
CA LYS A 140 -0.66 14.01 -5.97
C LYS A 140 -1.56 12.78 -6.13
N GLU A 141 -1.03 11.58 -5.88
CA GLU A 141 -1.81 10.34 -5.89
C GLU A 141 -2.98 10.41 -4.88
N ILE A 142 -2.69 10.85 -3.64
CA ILE A 142 -3.69 11.04 -2.59
C ILE A 142 -4.74 12.08 -2.97
N GLU A 143 -4.34 13.21 -3.56
CA GLU A 143 -5.28 14.23 -4.05
C GLU A 143 -6.23 13.67 -5.12
N ILE A 144 -5.70 12.88 -6.06
CA ILE A 144 -6.50 12.29 -7.14
C ILE A 144 -7.53 11.31 -6.59
N ILE A 145 -7.14 10.39 -5.71
CA ILE A 145 -8.06 9.37 -5.19
C ILE A 145 -8.95 9.86 -4.06
N ASN A 146 -8.55 10.94 -3.36
CA ASN A 146 -9.29 11.59 -2.28
C ASN A 146 -9.83 10.64 -1.19
N PRO A 147 -8.99 9.88 -0.47
CA PRO A 147 -9.43 8.90 0.51
C PRO A 147 -10.05 9.57 1.74
N LYS A 148 -10.90 8.84 2.50
CA LYS A 148 -11.41 9.33 3.79
C LYS A 148 -10.33 9.36 4.85
N ILE A 149 -9.53 8.29 4.94
CA ILE A 149 -8.39 8.16 5.86
C ILE A 149 -7.19 7.52 5.17
N ILE A 150 -6.00 7.70 5.77
CA ILE A 150 -4.77 7.08 5.30
C ILE A 150 -4.19 6.23 6.44
N ILE A 151 -3.81 4.99 6.14
CA ILE A 151 -3.07 4.11 7.05
C ILE A 151 -1.66 3.92 6.50
N THR A 152 -0.67 4.31 7.27
CA THR A 152 0.75 4.17 6.90
C THR A 152 1.38 2.99 7.64
N LEU A 153 2.02 2.08 6.90
CA LEU A 153 2.56 0.83 7.44
C LEU A 153 4.05 0.98 7.75
N GLY A 154 4.36 1.06 9.04
CA GLY A 154 5.73 1.16 9.58
C GLY A 154 6.17 2.57 9.94
N SER A 155 7.10 2.66 10.90
CA SER A 155 7.59 3.94 11.45
C SER A 155 8.29 4.80 10.40
N GLN A 156 9.07 4.21 9.49
CA GLN A 156 9.79 4.95 8.45
C GLN A 156 8.83 5.66 7.48
N VAL A 157 7.86 4.92 6.93
CA VAL A 157 6.85 5.49 6.01
C VAL A 157 6.08 6.61 6.70
N SER A 158 5.61 6.35 7.94
CA SER A 158 4.87 7.33 8.73
C SER A 158 5.68 8.59 9.00
N SER A 159 6.97 8.43 9.37
CA SER A 159 7.86 9.56 9.67
C SER A 159 8.11 10.44 8.44
N ILE A 160 8.32 9.85 7.28
CA ILE A 160 8.57 10.58 6.04
C ILE A 160 7.30 11.34 5.62
N ILE A 161 6.15 10.68 5.61
CA ILE A 161 4.89 11.29 5.20
C ILE A 161 4.51 12.43 6.15
N LEU A 162 4.64 12.22 7.46
CA LEU A 162 4.29 13.22 8.47
C LEU A 162 5.37 14.29 8.69
N LYS A 163 6.57 14.10 8.13
CA LYS A 163 7.76 14.97 8.33
C LYS A 163 8.11 15.15 9.82
N GLN A 164 7.96 14.08 10.62
CA GLN A 164 8.31 14.05 12.04
C GLN A 164 8.73 12.63 12.46
N ASN A 165 9.44 12.50 13.57
CA ASN A 165 9.85 11.19 14.07
C ASN A 165 8.65 10.43 14.64
N ILE A 166 8.23 9.35 13.99
CA ILE A 166 7.13 8.49 14.42
C ILE A 166 7.67 7.15 14.89
N SER A 167 7.34 6.79 16.12
CA SER A 167 7.46 5.42 16.64
C SER A 167 6.06 4.82 16.74
N VAL A 168 5.74 3.84 15.89
CA VAL A 168 4.42 3.20 15.88
C VAL A 168 4.07 2.60 17.24
N SER A 169 5.05 2.06 17.97
CA SER A 169 4.81 1.50 19.32
C SER A 169 4.28 2.52 20.33
N GLN A 170 4.59 3.79 20.14
CA GLN A 170 4.21 4.89 21.04
C GLN A 170 2.90 5.60 20.62
N CYS A 171 2.45 5.41 19.38
CA CYS A 171 1.30 6.13 18.84
C CYS A 171 0.22 5.21 18.27
N ARG A 172 0.15 3.96 18.73
CA ARG A 172 -0.88 3.02 18.29
C ARG A 172 -2.29 3.61 18.43
N LYS A 173 -3.12 3.40 17.38
CA LYS A 173 -4.53 3.87 17.34
C LYS A 173 -4.71 5.39 17.37
N GLN A 174 -3.62 6.16 17.34
CA GLN A 174 -3.67 7.62 17.26
C GLN A 174 -3.62 8.08 15.80
N SER A 175 -4.27 9.21 15.51
CA SER A 175 -4.22 9.85 14.20
C SER A 175 -3.43 11.16 14.26
N PHE A 176 -2.77 11.45 13.13
CA PHE A 176 -2.08 12.71 12.87
C PHE A 176 -2.76 13.40 11.70
N SER A 177 -2.78 14.74 11.70
CA SER A 177 -3.26 15.48 10.55
C SER A 177 -2.12 15.79 9.58
N LYS A 178 -2.41 15.67 8.28
CA LYS A 178 -1.51 16.05 7.21
C LYS A 178 -2.28 16.77 6.11
N LYS A 179 -1.89 18.01 5.85
CA LYS A 179 -2.42 18.74 4.70
C LYS A 179 -1.81 18.20 3.41
N VAL A 180 -2.65 17.82 2.46
CA VAL A 180 -2.28 17.42 1.09
C VAL A 180 -3.21 18.18 0.15
N GLY A 181 -2.65 19.00 -0.72
CA GLY A 181 -3.43 19.97 -1.48
C GLY A 181 -4.21 20.93 -0.56
N GLU A 182 -5.49 21.03 -0.78
CA GLU A 182 -6.39 21.90 0.02
C GLU A 182 -7.04 21.16 1.21
N LYS A 183 -6.83 19.84 1.35
CA LYS A 183 -7.53 19.00 2.34
C LYS A 183 -6.60 18.48 3.42
N ASP A 184 -7.12 18.43 4.66
CA ASP A 184 -6.48 17.76 5.78
C ASP A 184 -6.94 16.31 5.87
N TYR A 185 -5.96 15.39 5.85
CA TYR A 185 -6.19 13.95 5.96
C TYR A 185 -5.78 13.43 7.33
N LYS A 186 -6.58 12.52 7.89
CA LYS A 186 -6.18 11.74 9.06
C LYS A 186 -5.28 10.60 8.65
N ILE A 187 -4.07 10.56 9.22
CA ILE A 187 -3.07 9.52 9.00
C ILE A 187 -2.92 8.71 10.27
N TYR A 188 -3.03 7.40 10.14
CA TYR A 188 -2.88 6.44 11.22
C TYR A 188 -1.61 5.59 10.99
N PRO A 189 -0.54 5.80 11.79
CA PRO A 189 0.62 4.91 11.77
C PRO A 189 0.28 3.54 12.37
N VAL A 190 0.58 2.47 11.62
CA VAL A 190 0.35 1.08 12.02
C VAL A 190 1.63 0.28 11.83
N TYR A 191 1.82 -0.79 12.60
CA TYR A 191 2.97 -1.67 12.43
C TYR A 191 3.04 -2.23 11.01
N TYR A 192 4.28 -2.33 10.48
CA TYR A 192 4.51 -3.02 9.22
C TYR A 192 4.31 -4.54 9.42
N PRO A 193 3.38 -5.19 8.71
CA PRO A 193 2.94 -6.54 9.05
C PRO A 193 3.65 -7.66 8.28
N ILE A 194 4.70 -7.34 7.51
CA ILE A 194 5.34 -8.28 6.56
C ILE A 194 6.83 -8.44 6.86
N GLY A 195 7.40 -9.57 6.48
CA GLY A 195 8.81 -9.88 6.71
C GLY A 195 9.16 -9.86 8.19
N ASN A 196 10.17 -9.11 8.58
CA ASN A 196 10.55 -8.95 9.99
C ASN A 196 9.43 -8.31 10.85
N GLY A 197 8.46 -7.66 10.24
CA GLY A 197 7.29 -7.09 10.90
C GLY A 197 6.19 -8.10 11.25
N MET A 198 6.29 -9.36 10.82
CA MET A 198 5.28 -10.39 11.10
C MET A 198 5.08 -10.66 12.59
N MET A 199 6.08 -10.44 13.43
CA MET A 199 5.95 -10.51 14.89
C MET A 199 4.90 -9.51 15.45
N ASN A 200 4.57 -8.46 14.69
CA ASN A 200 3.61 -7.44 15.07
C ASN A 200 2.29 -7.51 14.28
N ILE A 201 2.07 -8.58 13.51
CA ILE A 201 0.89 -8.69 12.65
C ILE A 201 -0.42 -8.62 13.45
N ASP A 202 -0.48 -9.24 14.62
CA ASP A 202 -1.68 -9.20 15.47
C ASP A 202 -1.95 -7.79 16.01
N LYS A 203 -0.90 -7.03 16.34
CA LYS A 203 -1.03 -5.62 16.72
C LYS A 203 -1.51 -4.77 15.55
N ALA A 204 -1.00 -5.03 14.34
CA ALA A 204 -1.46 -4.33 13.14
C ALA A 204 -2.93 -4.60 12.86
N ILE A 205 -3.37 -5.86 12.98
CA ILE A 205 -4.78 -6.26 12.81
C ILE A 205 -5.67 -5.56 13.84
N GLU A 206 -5.28 -5.58 15.10
CA GLU A 206 -6.01 -4.90 16.18
C GLU A 206 -6.16 -3.39 15.90
N ASP A 207 -5.07 -2.74 15.51
CA ASP A 207 -5.07 -1.31 15.22
C ASP A 207 -5.94 -0.97 14.01
N ILE A 208 -5.83 -1.74 12.91
CA ILE A 208 -6.63 -1.52 11.70
C ILE A 208 -8.12 -1.74 11.98
N LYS A 209 -8.51 -2.79 12.71
CA LYS A 209 -9.91 -3.03 13.11
C LYS A 209 -10.46 -1.85 13.91
N PHE A 210 -9.71 -1.38 14.91
CA PHE A 210 -10.07 -0.20 15.69
C PHE A 210 -10.26 1.04 14.80
N ILE A 211 -9.31 1.31 13.89
CA ILE A 211 -9.37 2.45 12.97
C ILE A 211 -10.60 2.38 12.07
N ILE A 212 -10.90 1.20 11.51
CA ILE A 212 -12.09 0.99 10.68
C ILE A 212 -13.37 1.30 11.50
N GLU A 213 -13.47 0.76 12.71
CA GLU A 213 -14.64 0.92 13.56
C GLU A 213 -14.91 2.39 13.93
N ILE A 214 -13.88 3.12 14.40
CA ILE A 214 -14.05 4.52 14.80
C ILE A 214 -14.38 5.46 13.63
N ASN A 215 -13.96 5.11 12.41
CA ASN A 215 -14.25 5.94 11.24
C ASN A 215 -15.61 5.59 10.60
N LYS A 216 -16.14 4.37 10.76
CA LYS A 216 -17.53 4.04 10.40
C LYS A 216 -18.53 4.83 11.26
N ARG A 217 -18.36 4.82 12.59
CA ARG A 217 -19.25 5.54 13.54
C ARG A 217 -19.29 7.06 13.35
N ARG A 218 -18.35 7.65 12.63
CA ARG A 218 -18.30 9.10 12.34
C ARG A 218 -18.93 9.48 11.00
N SER A 219 -19.27 8.49 10.21
CA SER A 219 -19.91 8.67 8.89
C SER A 219 -21.43 8.51 8.96
N ASP A 220 -21.92 7.95 10.07
CA ASP A 220 -23.32 7.88 10.49
C ASP A 220 -23.67 9.10 11.34
#